data_60ee3ee82ac4d013ba487d872d3d6f82
#
_entry.id   60ee3ee82ac4d013ba487d872d3d6f82
#
_cell.length_a   1.000
_cell.length_b   1.000
_cell.length_c   1.000
_cell.angle_alpha   90.00
_cell.angle_beta   90.00
_cell.angle_gamma   90.00
#
_symmetry.space_group_name_H-M   'P 1'
#
loop_
_entity.id
_entity.type
_entity.pdbx_description
1 polymer ?
#
loop_
_entity_poly.entity_id
_entity_poly.type
_entity_poly.pdbx_seq_one_letter_code
_entity_poly.pdbx_strand_id
1 'polypeptide(L)'
;SALTACHETTVGYLDTQYASFSNKELVVYRQVSEDDVHSLTHEYPAPWSSQRIQGVSGTNPVNFHFQSVTVSEGADAAAFNKAVQEGLVTVSGGTINLFPKAVATLPNGRYTVNLRVTNEGYSRELNGLFTFVVKDKAETTEDASTDASTSTNTTVDNN
;
A
#
# COMPACT_ATOMS: atom_id res chain seq x y z
N SER A 1 -7.81 50.83 19.78
CA SER A 1 -8.40 49.90 20.11
C SER A 1 -8.04 48.52 19.90
N ALA A 2 -7.92 47.93 20.77
CA ALA A 2 -7.32 46.75 20.75
C ALA A 2 -8.10 45.56 20.63
N LEU A 3 -9.06 45.73 20.07
CA LEU A 3 -9.89 44.67 20.04
C LEU A 3 -9.61 43.66 19.15
N THR A 4 -8.71 43.77 18.53
CA THR A 4 -8.48 42.88 17.53
C THR A 4 -8.04 41.57 17.92
N ALA A 5 -7.62 41.40 19.04
CA ALA A 5 -6.95 40.21 19.34
C ALA A 5 -7.75 38.99 19.33
N CYS A 6 -8.97 39.13 19.33
CA CYS A 6 -9.65 37.97 19.71
C CYS A 6 -9.86 36.98 18.67
N HIS A 7 -9.54 37.26 17.51
CA HIS A 7 -9.97 36.27 16.63
C HIS A 7 -9.01 35.25 16.33
N GLU A 8 -7.90 35.32 16.79
CA GLU A 8 -7.06 34.30 16.45
C GLU A 8 -7.18 33.19 17.27
N THR A 9 -8.14 32.98 17.97
CA THR A 9 -8.24 31.89 18.85
C THR A 9 -8.45 30.59 18.16
N THR A 10 -8.71 30.55 16.89
CA THR A 10 -8.88 29.30 16.24
C THR A 10 -7.54 28.60 16.16
N VAL A 11 -7.40 27.53 16.91
CA VAL A 11 -6.18 26.75 16.93
C VAL A 11 -6.45 25.45 16.23
N GLY A 12 -5.73 25.20 15.18
CA GLY A 12 -5.84 23.94 14.47
C GLY A 12 -5.17 22.83 15.22
N TYR A 13 -5.34 21.61 14.73
CA TYR A 13 -4.69 20.45 15.31
C TYR A 13 -4.46 19.40 14.26
N LEU A 14 -3.60 18.43 14.59
CA LEU A 14 -3.38 17.25 13.78
C LEU A 14 -3.00 16.13 14.73
N ASP A 15 -3.85 15.10 14.80
CA ASP A 15 -3.68 13.97 15.70
C ASP A 15 -3.47 12.71 14.88
N THR A 16 -2.34 12.06 15.08
CA THR A 16 -1.98 10.85 14.36
C THR A 16 -1.64 9.70 15.29
N GLN A 17 -1.92 9.82 16.58
CA GLN A 17 -1.46 8.80 17.50
C GLN A 17 -2.11 7.44 17.29
N TYR A 18 -3.25 7.40 16.65
CA TYR A 18 -3.93 6.12 16.37
C TYR A 18 -3.90 5.79 14.89
N ALA A 19 -3.00 6.40 14.13
CA ALA A 19 -2.94 6.18 12.70
C ALA A 19 -2.60 4.71 12.39
N SER A 20 -3.36 4.08 11.53
CA SER A 20 -3.15 2.70 11.17
C SER A 20 -3.82 2.37 9.84
N PHE A 21 -3.40 1.24 9.26
CA PHE A 21 -4.10 0.63 8.13
C PHE A 21 -4.75 -0.66 8.63
N SER A 22 -5.97 -0.95 8.18
CA SER A 22 -6.67 -2.18 8.59
C SER A 22 -5.86 -3.40 8.22
N ASN A 23 -5.31 -3.43 7.00
CA ASN A 23 -4.36 -4.44 6.59
C ASN A 23 -3.01 -3.76 6.50
N LYS A 24 -2.05 -4.26 7.26
CA LYS A 24 -0.74 -3.63 7.33
C LYS A 24 0.15 -4.03 6.16
N GLU A 25 -0.22 -5.06 5.43
CA GLU A 25 0.57 -5.57 4.32
C GLU A 25 -0.33 -5.92 3.15
N LEU A 26 0.22 -5.81 1.97
CA LEU A 26 -0.44 -6.28 0.76
C LEU A 26 0.61 -6.98 -0.09
N VAL A 27 0.36 -8.24 -0.40
CA VAL A 27 1.24 -8.97 -1.30
C VAL A 27 0.86 -8.60 -2.72
N VAL A 28 1.84 -8.21 -3.51
CA VAL A 28 1.63 -7.85 -4.90
C VAL A 28 2.47 -8.77 -5.78
N TYR A 29 1.96 -9.09 -6.96
CA TYR A 29 2.58 -10.08 -7.81
C TYR A 29 3.06 -9.48 -9.11
N ARG A 30 4.29 -9.85 -9.50
CA ARG A 30 4.84 -9.41 -10.78
C ARG A 30 4.11 -10.11 -11.91
N GLN A 31 3.70 -11.34 -11.69
CA GLN A 31 3.00 -12.14 -12.70
C GLN A 31 1.60 -12.45 -12.22
N VAL A 32 0.62 -12.06 -13.02
CA VAL A 32 -0.79 -12.37 -12.78
C VAL A 32 -1.39 -12.89 -14.07
N SER A 33 -2.57 -13.50 -13.99
CA SER A 33 -3.23 -14.00 -15.19
C SER A 33 -3.65 -12.82 -16.09
N GLU A 34 -3.81 -13.10 -17.37
CA GLU A 34 -4.05 -12.03 -18.34
C GLU A 34 -5.34 -11.27 -18.08
N ASP A 35 -6.32 -11.92 -17.50
CA ASP A 35 -7.59 -11.24 -17.21
C ASP A 35 -7.66 -10.66 -15.80
N ASP A 36 -6.60 -10.77 -15.01
CA ASP A 36 -6.55 -10.13 -13.70
C ASP A 36 -6.57 -8.63 -13.87
N VAL A 37 -7.24 -7.91 -12.97
CA VAL A 37 -7.38 -6.46 -13.08
C VAL A 37 -6.04 -5.74 -13.05
N HIS A 38 -5.02 -6.37 -12.47
CA HIS A 38 -3.68 -5.76 -12.37
C HIS A 38 -2.80 -6.12 -13.57
N SER A 39 -3.30 -6.90 -14.52
CA SER A 39 -2.48 -7.36 -15.64
C SER A 39 -2.11 -6.21 -16.56
N LEU A 40 -0.85 -6.24 -17.02
CA LEU A 40 -0.37 -5.25 -17.99
C LEU A 40 -0.98 -5.45 -19.37
N THR A 41 -1.78 -6.51 -19.58
CA THR A 41 -2.51 -6.69 -20.82
C THR A 41 -3.64 -5.69 -20.97
N HIS A 42 -4.10 -5.11 -19.87
CA HIS A 42 -5.17 -4.10 -19.92
C HIS A 42 -4.61 -2.74 -20.31
N GLU A 43 -5.45 -1.93 -20.91
CA GLU A 43 -5.06 -0.57 -21.27
C GLU A 43 -4.79 0.24 -19.99
N TYR A 44 -5.59 0.04 -18.96
CA TYR A 44 -5.44 0.75 -17.69
C TYR A 44 -5.42 -0.26 -16.55
N PRO A 45 -4.28 -0.94 -16.33
CA PRO A 45 -4.21 -1.92 -15.26
C PRO A 45 -4.47 -1.25 -13.90
N ALA A 46 -5.27 -1.91 -13.07
CA ALA A 46 -5.61 -1.36 -11.76
C ALA A 46 -4.40 -1.39 -10.84
N PRO A 47 -4.19 -0.36 -10.04
CA PRO A 47 -3.10 -0.39 -9.07
C PRO A 47 -3.39 -1.36 -7.94
N TRP A 48 -2.34 -1.80 -7.29
CA TRP A 48 -2.43 -2.49 -6.01
C TRP A 48 -2.56 -1.41 -4.95
N SER A 49 -3.64 -1.41 -4.20
CA SER A 49 -3.96 -0.29 -3.32
C SER A 49 -4.14 -0.72 -1.89
N SER A 50 -3.62 0.07 -0.97
CA SER A 50 -3.93 -0.11 0.44
C SER A 50 -5.38 0.26 0.69
N GLN A 51 -5.89 -0.12 1.84
CA GLN A 51 -7.12 0.48 2.32
C GLN A 51 -6.79 1.91 2.75
N ARG A 52 -7.81 2.70 3.01
CA ARG A 52 -7.58 4.06 3.46
C ARG A 52 -7.06 4.04 4.89
N ILE A 53 -6.10 4.89 5.19
CA ILE A 53 -5.57 5.02 6.53
C ILE A 53 -6.67 5.44 7.48
N GLN A 54 -6.62 4.94 8.70
CA GLN A 54 -7.57 5.25 9.75
C GLN A 54 -6.86 5.93 10.91
N GLY A 55 -7.61 6.56 11.78
CA GLY A 55 -7.06 7.11 13.03
C GLY A 55 -6.33 8.42 12.88
N VAL A 56 -6.55 9.12 11.78
CA VAL A 56 -5.97 10.45 11.57
C VAL A 56 -7.09 11.47 11.60
N SER A 57 -6.94 12.49 12.43
CA SER A 57 -7.90 13.58 12.47
C SER A 57 -7.16 14.89 12.57
N GLY A 58 -7.77 15.93 12.08
CA GLY A 58 -7.15 17.23 12.13
C GLY A 58 -7.97 18.28 11.42
N THR A 59 -7.50 19.50 11.53
CA THR A 59 -8.12 20.62 10.84
C THR A 59 -7.98 20.39 9.33
N ASN A 60 -9.07 20.42 8.61
CA ASN A 60 -9.06 20.19 7.16
C ASN A 60 -8.50 21.39 6.42
N PRO A 61 -7.88 21.16 5.27
CA PRO A 61 -7.67 19.87 4.62
C PRO A 61 -6.47 19.14 5.22
N VAL A 62 -6.59 17.81 5.34
CA VAL A 62 -5.48 16.97 5.76
C VAL A 62 -4.95 16.27 4.54
N ASN A 63 -3.65 16.38 4.29
CA ASN A 63 -3.01 15.83 3.10
C ASN A 63 -1.99 14.78 3.47
N PHE A 64 -1.87 13.76 2.62
CA PHE A 64 -0.94 12.66 2.82
C PHE A 64 0.07 12.67 1.69
N HIS A 65 1.34 12.43 2.03
CA HIS A 65 2.43 12.47 1.07
C HIS A 65 3.35 11.28 1.26
N PHE A 66 3.96 10.82 0.17
CA PHE A 66 5.03 9.85 0.28
C PHE A 66 6.22 10.53 0.94
N GLN A 67 6.79 9.91 1.96
CA GLN A 67 7.97 10.43 2.64
C GLN A 67 9.21 9.65 2.25
N SER A 68 9.17 8.35 2.39
CA SER A 68 10.31 7.49 2.09
C SER A 68 9.85 6.04 2.04
N VAL A 69 10.74 5.15 1.63
CA VAL A 69 10.49 3.72 1.67
C VAL A 69 11.61 3.06 2.47
N THR A 70 11.21 2.11 3.33
CA THR A 70 12.14 1.27 4.07
C THR A 70 12.06 -0.12 3.46
N VAL A 71 13.20 -0.72 3.13
CA VAL A 71 13.21 -1.99 2.40
C VAL A 71 13.89 -3.08 3.19
N SER A 72 13.50 -4.33 2.91
CA SER A 72 14.14 -5.50 3.48
C SER A 72 13.89 -6.70 2.56
N GLU A 73 14.56 -7.81 2.84
CA GLU A 73 14.36 -9.09 2.18
C GLU A 73 14.57 -9.02 0.66
N GLY A 74 15.59 -8.29 0.24
CA GLY A 74 15.95 -8.23 -1.17
C GLY A 74 15.36 -7.08 -1.94
N ALA A 75 14.55 -6.26 -1.31
CA ALA A 75 13.93 -5.12 -1.97
C ALA A 75 14.96 -4.03 -2.29
N ASP A 76 14.62 -3.18 -3.25
CA ASP A 76 15.51 -2.14 -3.76
C ASP A 76 14.83 -0.77 -3.59
N ALA A 77 15.34 0.02 -2.66
CA ALA A 77 14.77 1.33 -2.37
C ALA A 77 14.90 2.28 -3.57
N ALA A 78 16.01 2.21 -4.31
CA ALA A 78 16.20 3.09 -5.46
C ALA A 78 15.17 2.82 -6.54
N ALA A 79 14.85 1.56 -6.78
CA ALA A 79 13.84 1.19 -7.76
C ALA A 79 12.46 1.71 -7.33
N PHE A 80 12.14 1.61 -6.06
CA PHE A 80 10.86 2.12 -5.56
C PHE A 80 10.79 3.63 -5.67
N ASN A 81 11.85 4.33 -5.30
CA ASN A 81 11.89 5.79 -5.40
C ASN A 81 11.76 6.25 -6.85
N LYS A 82 12.34 5.51 -7.79
CA LYS A 82 12.17 5.83 -9.20
C LYS A 82 10.70 5.70 -9.60
N ALA A 83 10.04 4.65 -9.13
CA ALA A 83 8.61 4.48 -9.41
C ALA A 83 7.78 5.63 -8.84
N VAL A 84 8.14 6.12 -7.66
CA VAL A 84 7.47 7.28 -7.08
C VAL A 84 7.64 8.50 -7.99
N GLN A 85 8.86 8.73 -8.46
CA GLN A 85 9.14 9.87 -9.33
C GLN A 85 8.39 9.79 -10.65
N GLU A 86 8.15 8.58 -11.13
CA GLU A 86 7.46 8.37 -12.39
C GLU A 86 5.94 8.37 -12.25
N GLY A 87 5.44 8.60 -11.03
CA GLY A 87 4.01 8.63 -10.80
C GLY A 87 3.38 7.25 -10.72
N LEU A 88 4.18 6.21 -10.54
CA LEU A 88 3.71 4.84 -10.47
C LEU A 88 3.53 4.33 -9.04
N VAL A 89 3.82 5.17 -8.07
CA VAL A 89 3.42 5.01 -6.68
C VAL A 89 2.80 6.34 -6.29
N THR A 90 1.57 6.31 -5.84
CA THR A 90 0.88 7.54 -5.44
C THR A 90 0.28 7.40 -4.06
N VAL A 91 0.13 8.52 -3.38
CA VAL A 91 -0.56 8.59 -2.10
C VAL A 91 -1.66 9.63 -2.28
N SER A 92 -2.88 9.20 -2.10
CA SER A 92 -4.02 10.08 -2.35
C SER A 92 -5.12 9.79 -1.35
N GLY A 93 -5.50 10.81 -0.59
CA GLY A 93 -6.59 10.69 0.37
C GLY A 93 -6.37 9.61 1.41
N GLY A 94 -5.13 9.32 1.75
CA GLY A 94 -4.82 8.29 2.73
C GLY A 94 -4.74 6.88 2.17
N THR A 95 -4.77 6.72 0.86
CA THR A 95 -4.62 5.43 0.18
C THR A 95 -3.29 5.42 -0.57
N ILE A 96 -2.56 4.32 -0.49
CA ILE A 96 -1.29 4.15 -1.18
C ILE A 96 -1.52 3.23 -2.37
N ASN A 97 -1.14 3.69 -3.56
CA ASN A 97 -1.35 2.94 -4.81
C ASN A 97 -0.01 2.60 -5.43
N LEU A 98 0.15 1.33 -5.81
CA LEU A 98 1.34 0.85 -6.50
C LEU A 98 0.89 0.26 -7.83
N PHE A 99 1.32 0.86 -8.92
CA PHE A 99 0.84 0.47 -10.25
C PHE A 99 1.60 -0.74 -10.78
N PRO A 100 0.93 -1.63 -11.51
CA PRO A 100 1.56 -2.85 -12.03
C PRO A 100 2.83 -2.59 -12.84
N LYS A 101 2.88 -1.48 -13.57
CA LYS A 101 4.07 -1.15 -14.35
C LYS A 101 5.28 -0.96 -13.44
N ALA A 102 5.08 -0.43 -12.24
CA ALA A 102 6.16 -0.30 -11.27
C ALA A 102 6.53 -1.66 -10.70
N VAL A 103 5.53 -2.49 -10.37
CA VAL A 103 5.80 -3.81 -9.79
C VAL A 103 6.72 -4.62 -10.69
N ALA A 104 6.53 -4.48 -12.00
CA ALA A 104 7.36 -5.20 -12.98
C ALA A 104 8.85 -4.87 -12.83
N THR A 105 9.19 -3.74 -12.26
CA THR A 105 10.58 -3.31 -12.10
C THR A 105 11.13 -3.52 -10.70
N LEU A 106 10.32 -3.97 -9.77
CA LEU A 106 10.73 -4.10 -8.38
C LEU A 106 11.22 -5.51 -8.07
N PRO A 107 12.41 -5.67 -7.52
CA PRO A 107 12.83 -6.97 -7.00
C PRO A 107 11.89 -7.46 -5.89
N ASN A 108 11.85 -8.75 -5.70
CA ASN A 108 11.09 -9.32 -4.60
C ASN A 108 11.61 -8.78 -3.27
N GLY A 109 10.72 -8.58 -2.34
CA GLY A 109 11.10 -8.08 -1.03
C GLY A 109 9.99 -7.25 -0.41
N ARG A 110 10.32 -6.59 0.67
CA ARG A 110 9.36 -5.83 1.46
C ARG A 110 9.64 -4.34 1.31
N TYR A 111 8.62 -3.60 0.95
CA TYR A 111 8.68 -2.15 0.71
C TYR A 111 7.72 -1.47 1.67
N THR A 112 8.23 -0.95 2.77
CA THR A 112 7.41 -0.27 3.77
C THR A 112 7.35 1.20 3.42
N VAL A 113 6.15 1.70 3.17
CA VAL A 113 5.95 3.08 2.73
C VAL A 113 5.78 3.95 3.96
N ASN A 114 6.63 4.96 4.08
CA ASN A 114 6.54 5.92 5.16
C ASN A 114 5.90 7.18 4.62
N LEU A 115 4.97 7.73 5.38
CA LEU A 115 4.16 8.85 4.94
C LEU A 115 4.44 10.10 5.75
N ARG A 116 4.11 11.23 5.19
CA ARG A 116 4.00 12.48 5.91
C ARG A 116 2.57 12.97 5.78
N VAL A 117 1.98 13.37 6.88
CA VAL A 117 0.65 13.94 6.88
C VAL A 117 0.76 15.39 7.30
N THR A 118 0.07 16.25 6.61
CA THR A 118 0.15 17.70 6.86
C THR A 118 -1.23 18.33 6.82
N ASN A 119 -1.34 19.43 7.52
CA ASN A 119 -2.44 20.34 7.34
C ASN A 119 -1.88 21.76 7.54
N GLU A 120 -2.74 22.73 7.57
CA GLU A 120 -2.27 24.09 7.79
C GLU A 120 -1.77 24.17 9.23
N GLY A 121 -0.50 24.32 9.41
CA GLY A 121 0.12 24.49 10.72
C GLY A 121 0.80 23.28 11.30
N TYR A 122 0.58 22.08 10.77
CA TYR A 122 1.14 20.87 11.38
C TYR A 122 1.66 19.90 10.34
N SER A 123 2.66 19.12 10.75
CA SER A 123 3.24 18.07 9.92
C SER A 123 3.66 16.92 10.85
N ARG A 124 3.35 15.68 10.45
CA ARG A 124 3.71 14.50 11.23
C ARG A 124 4.22 13.42 10.29
N GLU A 125 5.16 12.63 10.77
CA GLU A 125 5.63 11.47 10.02
C GLU A 125 4.89 10.25 10.52
N LEU A 126 4.51 9.38 9.58
CA LEU A 126 3.84 8.12 9.88
C LEU A 126 4.68 7.02 9.26
N ASN A 127 5.50 6.37 10.09
CA ASN A 127 6.46 5.39 9.61
C ASN A 127 6.04 3.97 9.95
N GLY A 128 6.30 3.04 9.04
CA GLY A 128 6.15 1.64 9.33
C GLY A 128 4.73 1.11 9.34
N LEU A 129 3.77 1.85 8.81
CA LEU A 129 2.37 1.47 8.95
C LEU A 129 1.87 0.55 7.84
N PHE A 130 2.51 0.56 6.67
CA PHE A 130 2.02 -0.24 5.55
C PHE A 130 3.18 -0.73 4.69
N THR A 131 3.12 -2.01 4.29
CA THR A 131 4.17 -2.65 3.49
C THR A 131 3.58 -3.34 2.27
N PHE A 132 4.18 -3.10 1.10
CA PHE A 132 3.95 -3.95 -0.06
C PHE A 132 4.99 -5.07 -0.04
N VAL A 133 4.53 -6.30 -0.21
CA VAL A 133 5.41 -7.45 -0.33
C VAL A 133 5.38 -7.92 -1.77
N VAL A 134 6.48 -7.74 -2.50
CA VAL A 134 6.53 -8.09 -3.91
C VAL A 134 7.00 -9.53 -4.06
N LYS A 135 6.24 -10.31 -4.79
CA LYS A 135 6.55 -11.72 -5.10
C LYS A 135 6.39 -11.96 -6.59
N ASP A 136 6.92 -13.09 -7.07
CA ASP A 136 6.84 -13.39 -8.51
C ASP A 136 5.41 -13.69 -8.93
N LYS A 137 4.77 -14.62 -8.26
CA LYS A 137 3.40 -15.02 -8.57
C LYS A 137 2.78 -15.69 -7.37
N ALA A 138 1.46 -15.77 -7.37
CA ALA A 138 0.74 -16.42 -6.30
C ALA A 138 1.09 -17.89 -6.27
N GLU A 139 1.09 -18.47 -5.06
CA GLU A 139 1.28 -19.91 -4.94
C GLU A 139 0.11 -20.61 -5.60
N THR A 140 0.43 -21.78 -6.18
CA THR A 140 -0.58 -22.46 -6.94
C THR A 140 -1.54 -23.18 -6.01
N THR A 141 -2.76 -22.75 -6.00
CA THR A 141 -3.78 -23.49 -5.29
C THR A 141 -4.14 -24.74 -6.06
N GLU A 142 -3.75 -24.82 -7.31
CA GLU A 142 -4.00 -25.97 -8.12
C GLU A 142 -3.37 -27.20 -7.53
N ASP A 143 -2.16 -27.09 -7.01
CA ASP A 143 -1.46 -28.22 -6.45
C ASP A 143 -2.22 -28.80 -5.27
N ALA A 144 -2.72 -27.95 -4.41
CA ALA A 144 -3.48 -28.41 -3.27
C ALA A 144 -4.77 -29.09 -3.70
N SER A 145 -5.43 -28.55 -4.70
CA SER A 145 -6.65 -29.14 -5.20
C SER A 145 -6.40 -30.52 -5.80
N THR A 146 -5.34 -30.64 -6.57
CA THR A 146 -4.99 -31.90 -7.19
C THR A 146 -4.69 -32.96 -6.15
N ASP A 147 -3.95 -32.61 -5.15
CA ASP A 147 -3.61 -33.53 -4.09
C ASP A 147 -4.85 -34.01 -3.37
N ALA A 148 -5.75 -33.15 -3.08
CA ALA A 148 -6.97 -33.50 -2.39
C ALA A 148 -7.81 -34.45 -3.24
N SER A 149 -7.90 -34.22 -4.52
CA SER A 149 -8.64 -35.08 -5.40
C SER A 149 -8.05 -36.48 -5.44
N THR A 150 -6.75 -36.57 -5.51
CA THR A 150 -6.08 -37.85 -5.53
C THR A 150 -6.34 -38.63 -4.26
N SER A 151 -6.28 -37.97 -3.15
CA SER A 151 -6.53 -38.64 -1.89
C SER A 151 -7.93 -39.18 -1.82
N THR A 152 -8.89 -38.45 -2.29
CA THR A 152 -10.26 -38.88 -2.25
C THR A 152 -10.47 -40.12 -3.08
N ASN A 153 -9.88 -40.14 -4.25
CA ASN A 153 -10.03 -41.30 -5.12
C ASN A 153 -9.44 -42.56 -4.50
N THR A 154 -8.32 -42.42 -3.86
CA THR A 154 -7.70 -43.56 -3.24
C THR A 154 -8.59 -44.16 -2.16
N THR A 155 -9.26 -43.31 -1.43
CA THR A 155 -10.11 -43.78 -0.37
C THR A 155 -11.25 -44.64 -0.88
N VAL A 156 -11.79 -44.25 -2.00
CA VAL A 156 -12.93 -44.98 -2.55
C VAL A 156 -12.56 -46.38 -3.00
N ASP A 157 -11.35 -46.53 -3.48
CA ASP A 157 -10.96 -47.81 -4.03
C ASP A 157 -10.87 -48.93 -3.01
N ASN A 158 -10.82 -48.63 -1.77
CA ASN A 158 -10.63 -49.64 -0.77
C ASN A 158 -11.89 -50.42 -0.45
N ASN A 159 -12.94 -50.15 -1.06
CA ASN A 159 -14.16 -50.87 -0.84
C ASN A 159 -14.44 -51.86 -1.93
#